data_65ac05ebc696a4328793f796444433a6
#
_entry.id   65ac05ebc696a4328793f796444433a6
#
_cell.length_a   1.000
_cell.length_b   1.000
_cell.length_c   1.000
_cell.angle_alpha   90.00
_cell.angle_beta   90.00
_cell.angle_gamma   90.00
#
_symmetry.space_group_name_H-M   'P 1'
#
loop_
_entity.id
_entity.type
_entity.pdbx_description
1 polymer ?
#
loop_
_entity_poly.entity_id
_entity_poly.type
_entity_poly.pdbx_seq_one_letter_code
_entity_poly.pdbx_strand_id
1 'polypeptide(L)'
;MLGLTGRVQRAAILAFAILAAAAGAWSAEGHAAKGIVTELDAKKRSFVVSCEAIPGYMDAMEMSFAVRNTKLLQKIGPGMTVRFTMVEENHVLYADHLEVSTAADYGAEPMQAGGLTALETAMDPATKANIVQPGHPVPDFELTDQAGKTIRLSALRGKVVVLTFGYSRCLFPQYCLRLSNNLGEVEKRFKTRAGRDLVLITIAIDPQHDQGTVLSDYAASFQADPMDWHFLSGPLPVVKQVAGMFGLNFWSNDGFITHSLHTAVLDRDGKLVANIEGNHFSAQQLGDLVQTVMNRAQ
;
A
#
# COMPACT_ATOMS: atom_id res chain seq x y z
N MET A 1 -53.29 66.07 -42.99
CA MET A 1 -52.67 66.02 -41.66
C MET A 1 -52.84 64.59 -41.19
N LEU A 2 -51.82 63.79 -41.45
CA LEU A 2 -51.90 62.37 -41.27
C LEU A 2 -50.86 61.95 -40.24
N GLY A 3 -51.33 61.14 -39.32
CA GLY A 3 -50.67 60.72 -38.11
C GLY A 3 -49.48 59.72 -38.26
N LEU A 4 -48.52 59.93 -37.40
CA LEU A 4 -47.46 59.05 -37.07
C LEU A 4 -47.73 58.41 -35.71
N THR A 5 -48.26 57.17 -35.68
CA THR A 5 -48.32 56.37 -34.48
C THR A 5 -48.35 54.90 -34.91
N GLY A 6 -47.26 54.17 -34.86
CA GLY A 6 -47.34 52.77 -35.21
C GLY A 6 -46.00 52.06 -35.38
N ARG A 7 -44.89 52.49 -34.71
CA ARG A 7 -43.60 51.82 -34.88
C ARG A 7 -42.77 51.61 -33.61
N VAL A 8 -43.32 51.72 -32.40
CA VAL A 8 -42.57 51.63 -31.16
C VAL A 8 -42.91 50.37 -30.32
N GLN A 9 -43.82 49.52 -30.79
CA GLN A 9 -44.36 48.40 -29.98
C GLN A 9 -43.87 46.99 -30.39
N ARG A 10 -42.88 46.87 -31.29
CA ARG A 10 -42.34 45.56 -31.71
C ARG A 10 -40.88 45.28 -31.33
N ALA A 11 -40.22 46.18 -30.61
CA ALA A 11 -38.81 46.02 -30.22
C ALA A 11 -38.59 45.58 -28.76
N ALA A 12 -39.62 45.39 -27.96
CA ALA A 12 -39.51 45.06 -26.52
C ALA A 12 -39.76 43.60 -26.16
N ILE A 13 -40.02 42.70 -27.10
CA ILE A 13 -40.33 41.26 -26.80
C ILE A 13 -39.20 40.32 -27.18
N LEU A 14 -38.11 40.78 -27.80
CA LEU A 14 -36.97 39.95 -28.21
C LEU A 14 -35.75 40.02 -27.27
N ALA A 15 -35.83 40.79 -26.17
CA ALA A 15 -34.73 40.95 -25.22
C ALA A 15 -34.86 40.08 -23.93
N PHE A 16 -35.95 39.28 -23.80
CA PHE A 16 -36.20 38.51 -22.57
C PHE A 16 -36.05 37.00 -22.73
N ALA A 17 -35.59 36.51 -23.88
CA ALA A 17 -35.44 35.07 -24.18
C ALA A 17 -33.99 34.57 -24.22
N ILE A 18 -32.97 35.35 -23.83
CA ILE A 18 -31.54 34.96 -23.89
C ILE A 18 -30.93 34.89 -22.46
N LEU A 19 -31.67 35.03 -21.40
CA LEU A 19 -31.15 34.99 -20.03
C LEU A 19 -31.52 33.72 -19.24
N ALA A 20 -31.87 32.62 -19.91
CA ALA A 20 -32.26 31.38 -19.25
C ALA A 20 -31.49 30.14 -19.71
N ALA A 21 -30.24 30.27 -20.14
CA ALA A 21 -29.42 29.14 -20.53
C ALA A 21 -27.96 29.23 -20.00
N ALA A 22 -27.77 29.96 -18.91
CA ALA A 22 -26.54 29.82 -18.10
C ALA A 22 -26.87 29.12 -16.79
N ALA A 23 -27.64 28.01 -16.85
CA ALA A 23 -27.51 26.98 -15.83
C ALA A 23 -26.11 26.45 -15.98
N GLY A 24 -25.19 27.03 -15.21
CA GLY A 24 -23.81 26.62 -15.17
C GLY A 24 -23.77 25.10 -14.97
N ALA A 25 -23.23 24.41 -15.94
CA ALA A 25 -22.61 23.11 -15.66
C ALA A 25 -21.56 23.41 -14.57
N TRP A 26 -21.92 23.22 -13.32
CA TRP A 26 -20.94 23.05 -12.26
C TRP A 26 -20.19 21.78 -12.67
N SER A 27 -19.09 21.99 -13.36
CA SER A 27 -18.08 20.96 -13.49
C SER A 27 -17.75 20.59 -12.06
N ALA A 28 -18.12 19.39 -11.65
CA ALA A 28 -17.67 18.86 -10.37
C ALA A 28 -16.15 19.00 -10.36
N GLU A 29 -15.64 19.86 -9.48
CA GLU A 29 -14.22 20.16 -9.41
C GLU A 29 -13.53 18.88 -8.94
N GLY A 30 -12.81 18.22 -9.86
CA GLY A 30 -12.15 16.97 -9.55
C GLY A 30 -10.80 17.23 -8.88
N HIS A 31 -10.52 16.55 -7.78
CA HIS A 31 -9.25 16.62 -7.07
C HIS A 31 -8.39 15.40 -7.38
N ALA A 32 -7.12 15.62 -7.77
CA ALA A 32 -6.17 14.54 -7.93
C ALA A 32 -5.91 13.89 -6.57
N ALA A 33 -6.16 12.60 -6.46
CA ALA A 33 -5.98 11.81 -5.26
C ALA A 33 -5.05 10.63 -5.50
N LYS A 34 -4.34 10.23 -4.45
CA LYS A 34 -3.45 9.06 -4.43
C LYS A 34 -3.57 8.37 -3.08
N GLY A 35 -3.44 7.05 -3.07
CA GLY A 35 -3.47 6.28 -1.82
C GLY A 35 -3.32 4.79 -2.04
N ILE A 36 -3.41 4.05 -0.94
CA ILE A 36 -3.35 2.58 -0.94
C ILE A 36 -4.75 2.01 -0.79
N VAL A 37 -5.11 1.08 -1.66
CA VAL A 37 -6.36 0.32 -1.54
C VAL A 37 -6.31 -0.55 -0.29
N THR A 38 -7.31 -0.41 0.58
CA THR A 38 -7.43 -1.22 1.81
C THR A 38 -8.51 -2.28 1.67
N GLU A 39 -9.58 -2.01 0.91
CA GLU A 39 -10.70 -2.94 0.72
C GLU A 39 -11.33 -2.82 -0.67
N LEU A 40 -11.92 -3.93 -1.15
CA LEU A 40 -12.77 -3.97 -2.35
C LEU A 40 -14.15 -4.49 -1.99
N ASP A 41 -15.18 -3.78 -2.42
CA ASP A 41 -16.58 -4.24 -2.36
C ASP A 41 -17.17 -4.31 -3.77
N ALA A 42 -16.99 -5.45 -4.43
CA ALA A 42 -17.50 -5.65 -5.78
C ALA A 42 -19.04 -5.59 -5.86
N LYS A 43 -19.75 -5.94 -4.77
CA LYS A 43 -21.22 -5.87 -4.72
C LYS A 43 -21.71 -4.44 -4.70
N LYS A 44 -21.04 -3.58 -3.95
CA LYS A 44 -21.36 -2.13 -3.89
C LYS A 44 -20.71 -1.34 -5.02
N ARG A 45 -19.91 -1.97 -5.88
CA ARG A 45 -19.13 -1.33 -6.93
C ARG A 45 -18.23 -0.23 -6.39
N SER A 46 -17.60 -0.47 -5.25
CA SER A 46 -16.77 0.49 -4.53
C SER A 46 -15.48 -0.15 -4.03
N PHE A 47 -14.55 0.70 -3.65
CA PHE A 47 -13.34 0.33 -2.97
C PHE A 47 -12.96 1.39 -1.93
N VAL A 48 -12.18 1.00 -0.96
CA VAL A 48 -11.71 1.88 0.11
C VAL A 48 -10.23 2.16 -0.10
N VAL A 49 -9.84 3.41 0.07
CA VAL A 49 -8.47 3.90 -0.10
C VAL A 49 -8.04 4.68 1.13
N SER A 50 -6.89 4.35 1.69
CA SER A 50 -6.17 5.24 2.59
C SER A 50 -5.46 6.29 1.75
N CYS A 51 -6.11 7.45 1.60
CA CYS A 51 -5.67 8.57 0.77
C CYS A 51 -4.56 9.38 1.43
N GLU A 52 -3.63 9.87 0.62
CA GLU A 52 -2.70 10.92 1.03
C GLU A 52 -3.46 12.24 1.23
N ALA A 53 -2.88 13.16 2.01
CA ALA A 53 -3.44 14.51 2.15
C ALA A 53 -3.44 15.24 0.81
N ILE A 54 -4.53 15.97 0.53
CA ILE A 54 -4.61 16.88 -0.61
C ILE A 54 -4.46 18.31 -0.06
N PRO A 55 -3.32 18.98 -0.28
CA PRO A 55 -3.06 20.29 0.31
C PRO A 55 -4.16 21.31 0.03
N GLY A 56 -4.66 21.96 1.08
CA GLY A 56 -5.72 22.95 0.99
C GLY A 56 -7.14 22.38 0.81
N TYR A 57 -7.29 21.05 0.77
CA TYR A 57 -8.59 20.40 0.59
C TYR A 57 -8.93 19.36 1.68
N MET A 58 -8.05 18.39 1.93
CA MET A 58 -8.30 17.35 2.95
C MET A 58 -7.02 16.80 3.56
N ASP A 59 -7.11 16.37 4.81
CA ASP A 59 -6.06 15.60 5.48
C ASP A 59 -6.01 14.15 4.96
N ALA A 60 -4.89 13.46 5.25
CA ALA A 60 -4.76 12.04 4.94
C ALA A 60 -5.79 11.23 5.73
N MET A 61 -6.63 10.45 5.02
CA MET A 61 -7.70 9.66 5.64
C MET A 61 -8.17 8.51 4.76
N GLU A 62 -8.82 7.55 5.38
CA GLU A 62 -9.45 6.44 4.66
C GLU A 62 -10.83 6.85 4.15
N MET A 63 -11.09 6.60 2.85
CA MET A 63 -12.32 6.99 2.17
C MET A 63 -12.81 5.89 1.22
N SER A 64 -14.14 5.82 1.04
CA SER A 64 -14.78 4.90 0.09
C SER A 64 -15.16 5.61 -1.20
N PHE A 65 -14.85 4.99 -2.33
CA PHE A 65 -15.11 5.52 -3.67
C PHE A 65 -15.93 4.53 -4.50
N ALA A 66 -16.93 5.02 -5.17
CA ALA A 66 -17.65 4.28 -6.20
C ALA A 66 -16.86 4.30 -7.52
N VAL A 67 -17.03 3.28 -8.34
CA VAL A 67 -16.50 3.25 -9.71
C VAL A 67 -17.64 3.23 -10.73
N ARG A 68 -17.51 4.01 -11.79
CA ARG A 68 -18.45 3.99 -12.92
C ARG A 68 -18.26 2.73 -13.77
N ASN A 69 -17.03 2.29 -13.91
CA ASN A 69 -16.66 1.09 -14.66
C ASN A 69 -16.16 0.00 -13.72
N THR A 70 -16.99 -1.00 -13.47
CA THR A 70 -16.68 -2.12 -12.57
C THR A 70 -15.49 -3.00 -13.03
N LYS A 71 -15.12 -2.96 -14.31
CA LYS A 71 -13.92 -3.66 -14.79
C LYS A 71 -12.63 -3.13 -14.15
N LEU A 72 -12.64 -1.90 -13.64
CA LEU A 72 -11.50 -1.31 -12.93
C LEU A 72 -11.23 -2.04 -11.60
N LEU A 73 -12.27 -2.51 -10.91
CA LEU A 73 -12.13 -3.27 -9.66
C LEU A 73 -11.40 -4.61 -9.85
N GLN A 74 -11.38 -5.15 -11.07
CA GLN A 74 -10.64 -6.38 -11.38
C GLN A 74 -9.13 -6.15 -11.51
N LYS A 75 -8.72 -4.89 -11.65
CA LYS A 75 -7.31 -4.49 -11.84
C LYS A 75 -6.64 -4.02 -10.56
N ILE A 76 -7.40 -3.80 -9.50
CA ILE A 76 -6.90 -3.29 -8.22
C ILE A 76 -7.15 -4.30 -7.10
N GLY A 77 -6.35 -4.20 -6.05
CA GLY A 77 -6.45 -5.06 -4.87
C GLY A 77 -5.85 -4.40 -3.64
N PRO A 78 -6.12 -4.93 -2.45
CA PRO A 78 -5.54 -4.43 -1.21
C PRO A 78 -4.02 -4.34 -1.31
N GLY A 79 -3.45 -3.24 -0.81
CA GLY A 79 -2.03 -2.94 -0.85
C GLY A 79 -1.54 -2.27 -2.14
N MET A 80 -2.35 -2.24 -3.20
CA MET A 80 -1.97 -1.53 -4.42
C MET A 80 -2.11 -0.03 -4.25
N THR A 81 -1.11 0.71 -4.72
CA THR A 81 -1.18 2.17 -4.80
C THR A 81 -1.93 2.59 -6.05
N VAL A 82 -2.91 3.48 -5.88
CA VAL A 82 -3.74 4.00 -6.96
C VAL A 82 -3.67 5.52 -7.04
N ARG A 83 -3.80 6.05 -8.26
CA ARG A 83 -4.02 7.47 -8.55
C ARG A 83 -5.34 7.61 -9.28
N PHE A 84 -6.10 8.63 -8.97
CA PHE A 84 -7.39 8.88 -9.59
C PHE A 84 -7.81 10.34 -9.40
N THR A 85 -8.85 10.74 -10.12
CA THR A 85 -9.54 12.01 -9.87
C THR A 85 -10.75 11.75 -8.99
N MET A 86 -10.75 12.33 -7.80
CA MET A 86 -11.90 12.30 -6.89
C MET A 86 -12.94 13.29 -7.34
N VAL A 87 -14.15 12.83 -7.56
CA VAL A 87 -15.31 13.65 -7.99
C VAL A 87 -16.48 13.35 -7.08
N GLU A 88 -17.13 14.39 -6.53
CA GLU A 88 -18.36 14.23 -5.76
C GLU A 88 -19.57 14.53 -6.66
N GLU A 89 -20.51 13.58 -6.74
CA GLU A 89 -21.79 13.75 -7.41
C GLU A 89 -22.93 13.17 -6.55
N ASN A 90 -23.92 13.98 -6.26
CA ASN A 90 -25.08 13.57 -5.45
C ASN A 90 -24.68 12.93 -4.10
N HIS A 91 -23.70 13.48 -3.43
CA HIS A 91 -23.13 12.97 -2.16
C HIS A 91 -22.47 11.58 -2.27
N VAL A 92 -22.10 11.16 -3.47
CA VAL A 92 -21.31 9.96 -3.73
C VAL A 92 -19.95 10.37 -4.28
N LEU A 93 -18.89 9.84 -3.68
CA LEU A 93 -17.52 10.03 -4.16
C LEU A 93 -17.21 8.99 -5.24
N TYR A 94 -16.78 9.45 -6.39
CA TYR A 94 -16.33 8.62 -7.52
C TYR A 94 -14.83 8.74 -7.72
N ALA A 95 -14.21 7.64 -8.11
CA ALA A 95 -12.83 7.61 -8.60
C ALA A 95 -12.84 7.54 -10.13
N ASP A 96 -12.62 8.69 -10.76
CA ASP A 96 -12.48 8.80 -12.22
C ASP A 96 -10.98 8.71 -12.60
N HIS A 97 -10.67 8.28 -13.82
CA HIS A 97 -9.28 8.11 -14.30
C HIS A 97 -8.40 7.27 -13.37
N LEU A 98 -8.98 6.18 -12.82
CA LEU A 98 -8.29 5.29 -11.90
C LEU A 98 -7.14 4.54 -12.58
N GLU A 99 -5.93 4.73 -12.06
CA GLU A 99 -4.69 4.10 -12.52
C GLU A 99 -3.98 3.42 -11.34
N VAL A 100 -3.38 2.26 -11.58
CA VAL A 100 -2.49 1.60 -10.61
C VAL A 100 -1.11 2.19 -10.78
N SER A 101 -0.52 2.67 -9.68
CA SER A 101 0.88 3.09 -9.68
C SER A 101 1.78 1.87 -9.59
N THR A 102 2.75 1.80 -10.47
CA THR A 102 3.78 0.76 -10.48
C THR A 102 5.08 1.29 -9.86
N ALA A 103 6.02 0.40 -9.54
CA ALA A 103 7.35 0.80 -9.07
C ALA A 103 8.05 1.76 -10.04
N ALA A 104 7.80 1.63 -11.35
CA ALA A 104 8.33 2.51 -12.39
C ALA A 104 7.80 3.96 -12.29
N ASP A 105 6.61 4.17 -11.74
CA ASP A 105 6.01 5.50 -11.57
C ASP A 105 6.66 6.31 -10.42
N TYR A 106 7.42 5.64 -9.57
CA TYR A 106 8.18 6.28 -8.49
C TYR A 106 9.55 6.80 -8.94
N GLY A 107 9.73 7.00 -10.23
CA GLY A 107 10.93 7.39 -10.99
C GLY A 107 11.70 8.64 -10.54
N ALA A 108 11.57 9.07 -9.30
CA ALA A 108 12.43 10.10 -8.72
C ALA A 108 13.86 9.59 -8.40
N GLU A 109 14.11 8.28 -8.45
CA GLU A 109 15.43 7.69 -8.24
C GLU A 109 15.79 6.70 -9.36
N PRO A 110 16.50 7.17 -10.41
CA PRO A 110 16.88 6.36 -11.57
C PRO A 110 17.65 5.06 -11.22
N MET A 111 18.38 5.06 -10.10
CA MET A 111 19.09 3.87 -9.61
C MET A 111 18.15 2.78 -9.10
N GLN A 112 16.99 3.15 -8.52
CA GLN A 112 15.98 2.18 -8.07
C GLN A 112 15.22 1.57 -9.24
N ALA A 113 14.72 2.39 -10.14
CA ALA A 113 13.97 1.91 -11.31
C ALA A 113 14.83 0.99 -12.19
N GLY A 114 16.08 1.36 -12.46
CA GLY A 114 17.02 0.54 -13.21
C GLY A 114 17.41 -0.74 -12.48
N GLY A 115 17.61 -0.67 -11.17
CA GLY A 115 17.89 -1.83 -10.32
C GLY A 115 16.72 -2.79 -10.21
N LEU A 116 15.49 -2.29 -10.03
CA LEU A 116 14.26 -3.11 -9.96
C LEU A 116 13.97 -3.78 -11.30
N THR A 117 14.10 -3.07 -12.43
CA THR A 117 13.92 -3.67 -13.76
C THR A 117 14.98 -4.73 -14.05
N ALA A 118 16.23 -4.51 -13.64
CA ALA A 118 17.29 -5.51 -13.74
C ALA A 118 17.02 -6.73 -12.83
N LEU A 119 16.49 -6.49 -11.63
CA LEU A 119 16.04 -7.53 -10.69
C LEU A 119 14.90 -8.37 -11.27
N GLU A 120 13.86 -7.75 -11.78
CA GLU A 120 12.74 -8.43 -12.41
C GLU A 120 13.17 -9.24 -13.63
N THR A 121 14.12 -8.72 -14.42
CA THR A 121 14.66 -9.40 -15.59
C THR A 121 15.56 -10.55 -15.21
N ALA A 122 16.31 -10.43 -14.11
CA ALA A 122 17.25 -11.45 -13.61
C ALA A 122 16.55 -12.56 -12.80
N MET A 123 15.25 -12.38 -12.43
CA MET A 123 14.51 -13.43 -11.74
C MET A 123 14.32 -14.64 -12.66
N ASP A 124 14.83 -15.80 -12.18
CA ASP A 124 14.54 -17.09 -12.81
C ASP A 124 13.00 -17.28 -12.95
N PRO A 125 12.51 -17.72 -14.13
CA PRO A 125 11.10 -18.04 -14.33
C PRO A 125 10.52 -18.98 -13.26
N ALA A 126 11.32 -19.91 -12.72
CA ALA A 126 10.91 -20.79 -11.63
C ALA A 126 10.66 -20.01 -10.32
N THR A 127 11.42 -18.96 -10.05
CA THR A 127 11.22 -18.08 -8.89
C THR A 127 9.95 -17.27 -9.05
N LYS A 128 9.67 -16.72 -10.23
CA LYS A 128 8.42 -16.00 -10.55
C LYS A 128 7.18 -16.88 -10.37
N ALA A 129 7.27 -18.16 -10.74
CA ALA A 129 6.18 -19.12 -10.59
C ALA A 129 5.83 -19.45 -9.13
N ASN A 130 6.75 -19.18 -8.19
CA ASN A 130 6.59 -19.49 -6.77
C ASN A 130 6.13 -18.27 -5.94
N ILE A 131 5.93 -17.10 -6.56
CA ILE A 131 5.44 -15.91 -5.85
C ILE A 131 3.98 -16.14 -5.43
N VAL A 132 3.73 -16.03 -4.13
CA VAL A 132 2.39 -16.17 -3.56
C VAL A 132 1.51 -15.02 -4.04
N GLN A 133 0.35 -15.37 -4.58
CA GLN A 133 -0.62 -14.38 -5.03
C GLN A 133 -1.58 -14.00 -3.91
N PRO A 134 -2.12 -12.77 -3.89
CA PRO A 134 -3.16 -12.38 -2.94
C PRO A 134 -4.33 -13.37 -2.92
N GLY A 135 -4.84 -13.68 -1.73
CA GLY A 135 -5.88 -14.67 -1.48
C GLY A 135 -5.37 -16.10 -1.28
N HIS A 136 -4.10 -16.39 -1.55
CA HIS A 136 -3.51 -17.73 -1.38
C HIS A 136 -2.75 -17.84 -0.05
N PRO A 137 -2.71 -19.04 0.54
CA PRO A 137 -1.96 -19.28 1.76
C PRO A 137 -0.45 -19.16 1.50
N VAL A 138 0.25 -18.47 2.38
CA VAL A 138 1.72 -18.44 2.37
C VAL A 138 2.23 -19.79 2.87
N PRO A 139 3.15 -20.46 2.13
CA PRO A 139 3.79 -21.68 2.59
C PRO A 139 4.45 -21.50 3.95
N ASP A 140 4.39 -22.54 4.78
CA ASP A 140 4.97 -22.48 6.12
C ASP A 140 6.50 -22.38 6.06
N PHE A 141 7.07 -21.63 6.98
CA PHE A 141 8.51 -21.51 7.18
C PHE A 141 8.85 -21.37 8.67
N GLU A 142 10.09 -21.61 8.97
CA GLU A 142 10.63 -21.52 10.33
C GLU A 142 11.96 -20.78 10.30
N LEU A 143 12.08 -19.74 11.16
CA LEU A 143 13.27 -18.94 11.36
C LEU A 143 13.46 -18.66 12.85
N THR A 144 14.64 -18.17 13.24
CA THR A 144 14.97 -17.84 14.63
C THR A 144 14.87 -16.34 14.85
N ASP A 145 14.22 -15.91 15.94
CA ASP A 145 14.09 -14.50 16.28
C ASP A 145 15.32 -13.95 17.04
N GLN A 146 15.29 -12.64 17.31
CA GLN A 146 16.32 -11.89 18.02
C GLN A 146 16.59 -12.41 19.46
N ALA A 147 15.65 -13.15 20.05
CA ALA A 147 15.79 -13.76 21.37
C ALA A 147 16.27 -15.23 21.30
N GLY A 148 16.54 -15.73 20.09
CA GLY A 148 16.93 -17.14 19.85
C GLY A 148 15.75 -18.12 19.86
N LYS A 149 14.51 -17.63 19.83
CA LYS A 149 13.32 -18.45 19.77
C LYS A 149 12.96 -18.80 18.33
N THR A 150 12.61 -20.06 18.09
CA THR A 150 12.07 -20.48 16.80
C THR A 150 10.65 -19.95 16.59
N ILE A 151 10.47 -19.23 15.50
CA ILE A 151 9.17 -18.71 15.03
C ILE A 151 8.78 -19.47 13.78
N ARG A 152 7.61 -20.06 13.82
CA ARG A 152 6.99 -20.79 12.71
C ARG A 152 5.77 -20.01 12.24
N LEU A 153 5.63 -19.75 10.94
CA LEU A 153 4.50 -18.97 10.42
C LEU A 153 3.15 -19.61 10.77
N SER A 154 3.03 -20.93 10.69
CA SER A 154 1.80 -21.64 11.04
C SER A 154 1.40 -21.50 12.51
N ALA A 155 2.35 -21.23 13.41
CA ALA A 155 2.06 -20.98 14.84
C ALA A 155 1.44 -19.57 15.08
N LEU A 156 1.43 -18.71 14.08
CA LEU A 156 0.84 -17.37 14.13
C LEU A 156 -0.60 -17.33 13.61
N ARG A 157 -1.18 -18.48 13.26
CA ARG A 157 -2.59 -18.56 12.85
C ARG A 157 -3.50 -17.93 13.90
N GLY A 158 -4.59 -17.29 13.46
CA GLY A 158 -5.48 -16.52 14.31
C GLY A 158 -5.05 -15.05 14.46
N LYS A 159 -3.82 -14.69 14.07
CA LYS A 159 -3.30 -13.33 14.12
C LYS A 159 -3.10 -12.78 12.69
N VAL A 160 -3.26 -11.49 12.53
CA VAL A 160 -2.79 -10.78 11.34
C VAL A 160 -1.26 -10.65 11.43
N VAL A 161 -0.57 -10.91 10.33
CA VAL A 161 0.90 -10.81 10.29
C VAL A 161 1.28 -9.73 9.29
N VAL A 162 2.14 -8.79 9.71
CA VAL A 162 2.81 -7.84 8.81
C VAL A 162 4.27 -8.25 8.71
N LEU A 163 4.75 -8.50 7.50
CA LEU A 163 6.09 -9.00 7.26
C LEU A 163 6.84 -8.08 6.29
N THR A 164 8.07 -7.71 6.63
CA THR A 164 8.99 -6.97 5.77
C THR A 164 10.38 -7.57 5.79
N PHE A 165 11.27 -7.03 4.96
CA PHE A 165 12.66 -7.48 4.83
C PHE A 165 13.60 -6.31 5.05
N GLY A 166 14.76 -6.59 5.65
CA GLY A 166 15.78 -5.57 5.91
C GLY A 166 17.09 -6.20 6.37
N TYR A 167 18.08 -5.38 6.68
CA TYR A 167 19.34 -5.83 7.25
C TYR A 167 20.00 -4.70 8.05
N SER A 168 20.78 -5.07 9.09
CA SER A 168 21.33 -4.11 10.06
C SER A 168 22.31 -3.11 9.47
N ARG A 169 23.04 -3.51 8.42
CA ARG A 169 24.09 -2.69 7.76
C ARG A 169 23.56 -1.82 6.62
N CYS A 170 22.23 -1.67 6.47
CA CYS A 170 21.64 -0.79 5.46
C CYS A 170 21.95 0.67 5.77
N LEU A 171 22.75 1.33 4.92
CA LEU A 171 23.15 2.72 5.11
C LEU A 171 22.18 3.74 4.51
N PHE A 172 21.07 3.28 3.93
CA PHE A 172 20.11 4.13 3.23
C PHE A 172 18.85 4.35 4.07
N PRO A 173 18.73 5.49 4.77
CA PRO A 173 17.61 5.75 5.68
C PRO A 173 16.23 5.69 4.99
N GLN A 174 16.19 6.02 3.70
CA GLN A 174 14.96 6.01 2.91
C GLN A 174 14.43 4.61 2.57
N TYR A 175 15.20 3.55 2.88
CA TYR A 175 14.82 2.16 2.60
C TYR A 175 14.49 1.37 3.87
N CYS A 176 15.39 0.52 4.35
CA CYS A 176 15.15 -0.34 5.50
C CYS A 176 14.70 0.43 6.74
N LEU A 177 15.35 1.57 7.03
CA LEU A 177 15.01 2.39 8.20
C LEU A 177 13.57 2.95 8.09
N ARG A 178 13.17 3.42 6.92
CA ARG A 178 11.80 3.91 6.70
C ARG A 178 10.76 2.80 6.89
N LEU A 179 10.99 1.61 6.33
CA LEU A 179 10.08 0.48 6.49
C LEU A 179 9.97 0.05 7.96
N SER A 180 11.10 -0.09 8.65
CA SER A 180 11.10 -0.44 10.08
C SER A 180 10.43 0.64 10.94
N ASN A 181 10.65 1.93 10.64
CA ASN A 181 9.95 3.01 11.34
C ASN A 181 8.43 2.95 11.10
N ASN A 182 7.98 2.66 9.88
CA ASN A 182 6.56 2.47 9.59
C ASN A 182 5.97 1.32 10.41
N LEU A 183 6.70 0.19 10.55
CA LEU A 183 6.28 -0.92 11.39
C LEU A 183 6.21 -0.51 12.87
N GLY A 184 7.19 0.26 13.37
CA GLY A 184 7.18 0.77 14.74
C GLY A 184 5.98 1.68 15.04
N GLU A 185 5.56 2.52 14.07
CA GLU A 185 4.35 3.33 14.23
C GLU A 185 3.07 2.45 14.17
N VAL A 186 3.06 1.39 13.37
CA VAL A 186 1.97 0.39 13.37
C VAL A 186 1.92 -0.34 14.71
N GLU A 187 3.06 -0.78 15.26
CA GLU A 187 3.13 -1.39 16.61
C GLU A 187 2.52 -0.47 17.67
N LYS A 188 2.93 0.80 17.70
CA LYS A 188 2.40 1.81 18.63
C LYS A 188 0.89 2.02 18.47
N ARG A 189 0.41 2.14 17.24
CA ARG A 189 -1.02 2.30 16.92
C ARG A 189 -1.86 1.14 17.45
N PHE A 190 -1.34 -0.07 17.38
CA PHE A 190 -2.04 -1.29 17.78
C PHE A 190 -1.53 -1.90 19.08
N LYS A 191 -0.86 -1.14 19.94
CA LYS A 191 -0.20 -1.62 21.16
C LYS A 191 -1.07 -2.54 22.03
N THR A 192 -2.38 -2.28 22.15
CA THR A 192 -3.30 -3.11 22.93
C THR A 192 -3.70 -4.40 22.24
N ARG A 193 -3.41 -4.56 20.95
CA ARG A 193 -3.74 -5.71 20.10
C ARG A 193 -2.50 -6.50 19.65
N ALA A 194 -1.34 -5.86 19.69
CA ALA A 194 -0.06 -6.45 19.34
C ALA A 194 0.23 -7.69 20.20
N GLY A 195 0.86 -8.70 19.65
CA GLY A 195 1.08 -10.00 20.26
C GLY A 195 -0.16 -10.90 20.35
N ARG A 196 -1.36 -10.32 20.46
CA ARG A 196 -2.62 -11.08 20.54
C ARG A 196 -3.31 -11.24 19.18
N ASP A 197 -3.55 -10.13 18.48
CA ASP A 197 -4.29 -10.07 17.21
C ASP A 197 -3.39 -9.72 16.02
N LEU A 198 -2.23 -9.11 16.27
CA LEU A 198 -1.25 -8.64 15.29
C LEU A 198 0.14 -9.11 15.70
N VAL A 199 0.93 -9.54 14.72
CA VAL A 199 2.36 -9.82 14.86
C VAL A 199 3.11 -9.13 13.73
N LEU A 200 4.21 -8.49 14.06
CA LEU A 200 5.12 -7.87 13.11
C LEU A 200 6.37 -8.75 12.93
N ILE A 201 6.84 -8.84 11.70
CA ILE A 201 8.02 -9.64 11.34
C ILE A 201 8.94 -8.79 10.45
N THR A 202 10.21 -8.72 10.82
CA THR A 202 11.29 -8.25 9.95
C THR A 202 12.22 -9.42 9.68
N ILE A 203 12.38 -9.85 8.43
CA ILE A 203 13.29 -10.93 8.05
C ILE A 203 14.62 -10.31 7.60
N ALA A 204 15.71 -10.71 8.27
CA ALA A 204 17.06 -10.28 7.93
C ALA A 204 17.55 -10.97 6.65
N ILE A 205 17.87 -10.17 5.62
CA ILE A 205 18.42 -10.67 4.34
C ILE A 205 19.93 -10.76 4.31
N ASP A 206 20.59 -10.41 5.41
CA ASP A 206 22.03 -10.62 5.64
C ASP A 206 22.27 -11.61 6.81
N PRO A 207 21.75 -12.85 6.72
CA PRO A 207 21.73 -13.76 7.86
C PRO A 207 23.12 -14.24 8.30
N GLN A 208 24.17 -14.00 7.51
CA GLN A 208 25.54 -14.27 7.92
C GLN A 208 26.04 -13.24 8.95
N HIS A 209 25.55 -12.03 8.88
CA HIS A 209 25.87 -10.94 9.80
C HIS A 209 24.79 -10.75 10.87
N ASP A 210 23.53 -10.74 10.45
CA ASP A 210 22.37 -10.42 11.27
C ASP A 210 21.88 -11.65 12.05
N GLN A 211 22.59 -12.00 13.12
CA GLN A 211 22.28 -13.11 14.03
C GLN A 211 22.74 -12.78 15.45
N GLY A 212 22.19 -13.49 16.43
CA GLY A 212 22.57 -13.32 17.84
C GLY A 212 22.41 -11.88 18.32
N THR A 213 23.47 -11.33 18.93
CA THR A 213 23.45 -9.96 19.50
C THR A 213 23.26 -8.89 18.44
N VAL A 214 23.80 -9.05 17.22
CA VAL A 214 23.63 -8.08 16.12
C VAL A 214 22.14 -7.93 15.76
N LEU A 215 21.44 -9.05 15.65
CA LEU A 215 20.02 -9.04 15.34
C LEU A 215 19.19 -8.44 16.50
N SER A 216 19.59 -8.75 17.74
CA SER A 216 18.98 -8.17 18.94
C SER A 216 19.18 -6.66 19.03
N ASP A 217 20.41 -6.17 18.77
CA ASP A 217 20.72 -4.74 18.77
C ASP A 217 19.98 -4.01 17.62
N TYR A 218 19.83 -4.67 16.47
CA TYR A 218 19.06 -4.14 15.34
C TYR A 218 17.59 -3.97 15.73
N ALA A 219 16.95 -4.98 16.34
CA ALA A 219 15.59 -4.89 16.86
C ALA A 219 15.45 -3.78 17.92
N ALA A 220 16.38 -3.70 18.86
CA ALA A 220 16.39 -2.70 19.93
C ALA A 220 16.49 -1.26 19.39
N SER A 221 17.17 -1.04 18.25
CA SER A 221 17.28 0.28 17.62
C SER A 221 15.93 0.87 17.20
N PHE A 222 14.90 0.01 16.97
CA PHE A 222 13.52 0.41 16.68
C PHE A 222 12.62 0.36 17.92
N GLN A 223 13.14 0.04 19.10
CA GLN A 223 12.36 -0.17 20.33
C GLN A 223 11.27 -1.25 20.16
N ALA A 224 11.55 -2.24 19.30
CA ALA A 224 10.62 -3.34 19.01
C ALA A 224 10.32 -4.15 20.27
N ASP A 225 9.04 -4.40 20.56
CA ASP A 225 8.63 -5.30 21.63
C ASP A 225 8.82 -6.76 21.17
N PRO A 226 9.70 -7.54 21.81
CA PRO A 226 9.97 -8.92 21.40
C PRO A 226 8.76 -9.87 21.55
N MET A 227 7.67 -9.41 22.17
CA MET A 227 6.43 -10.19 22.32
C MET A 227 5.56 -10.13 21.06
N ASP A 228 5.74 -9.14 20.22
CA ASP A 228 4.87 -8.89 19.05
C ASP A 228 5.60 -8.46 17.78
N TRP A 229 6.86 -8.04 17.87
CA TRP A 229 7.69 -7.74 16.71
C TRP A 229 8.96 -8.57 16.71
N HIS A 230 8.97 -9.60 15.84
CA HIS A 230 10.08 -10.53 15.71
C HIS A 230 11.00 -10.13 14.55
N PHE A 231 12.28 -10.01 14.83
CA PHE A 231 13.34 -9.92 13.83
C PHE A 231 13.89 -11.32 13.59
N LEU A 232 13.69 -11.84 12.38
CA LEU A 232 13.98 -13.23 12.07
C LEU A 232 15.24 -13.38 11.24
N SER A 233 16.04 -14.38 11.55
CA SER A 233 17.22 -14.79 10.79
C SER A 233 17.29 -16.31 10.72
N GLY A 234 18.14 -16.84 9.83
CA GLY A 234 18.34 -18.29 9.70
C GLY A 234 19.26 -18.66 8.54
N PRO A 235 19.29 -19.92 8.13
CA PRO A 235 20.12 -20.34 7.01
C PRO A 235 19.79 -19.55 5.73
N LEU A 236 20.83 -19.03 5.05
CA LEU A 236 20.66 -18.22 3.83
C LEU A 236 19.73 -18.86 2.77
N PRO A 237 19.81 -20.18 2.49
CA PRO A 237 18.87 -20.80 1.54
C PRO A 237 17.41 -20.69 1.98
N VAL A 238 17.12 -20.80 3.29
CA VAL A 238 15.75 -20.65 3.83
C VAL A 238 15.29 -19.21 3.71
N VAL A 239 16.14 -18.24 4.06
CA VAL A 239 15.83 -16.80 3.92
C VAL A 239 15.55 -16.46 2.46
N LYS A 240 16.35 -16.96 1.51
CA LYS A 240 16.12 -16.78 0.06
C LYS A 240 14.80 -17.40 -0.40
N GLN A 241 14.48 -18.59 0.07
CA GLN A 241 13.21 -19.25 -0.25
C GLN A 241 12.03 -18.42 0.24
N VAL A 242 12.06 -17.95 1.50
CA VAL A 242 10.99 -17.12 2.07
C VAL A 242 10.86 -15.79 1.34
N ALA A 243 11.99 -15.12 1.07
CA ALA A 243 12.01 -13.87 0.31
C ALA A 243 11.38 -14.04 -1.09
N GLY A 244 11.71 -15.13 -1.78
CA GLY A 244 11.15 -15.48 -3.09
C GLY A 244 9.63 -15.66 -3.10
N MET A 245 9.03 -16.13 -1.99
CA MET A 245 7.56 -16.25 -1.87
C MET A 245 6.84 -14.91 -2.03
N PHE A 246 7.53 -13.82 -1.71
CA PHE A 246 7.01 -12.44 -1.80
C PHE A 246 7.58 -11.68 -2.99
N GLY A 247 8.33 -12.34 -3.88
CA GLY A 247 8.94 -11.70 -5.05
C GLY A 247 10.21 -10.92 -4.75
N LEU A 248 10.70 -10.98 -3.50
CA LEU A 248 11.94 -10.31 -3.13
C LEU A 248 13.13 -11.16 -3.55
N ASN A 249 13.99 -10.56 -4.37
CA ASN A 249 15.29 -11.11 -4.72
C ASN A 249 16.39 -10.22 -4.17
N PHE A 250 17.51 -10.82 -3.75
CA PHE A 250 18.62 -10.08 -3.20
C PHE A 250 19.96 -10.76 -3.46
N TRP A 251 21.01 -9.96 -3.58
CA TRP A 251 22.39 -10.44 -3.74
C TRP A 251 23.39 -9.44 -3.14
N SER A 252 24.55 -9.95 -2.78
CA SER A 252 25.66 -9.11 -2.30
C SER A 252 26.28 -8.34 -3.48
N ASN A 253 26.54 -7.06 -3.28
CA ASN A 253 27.19 -6.18 -4.25
C ASN A 253 28.14 -5.24 -3.49
N ASP A 254 29.45 -5.43 -3.62
CA ASP A 254 30.53 -4.61 -3.04
C ASP A 254 30.31 -4.25 -1.54
N GLY A 255 29.91 -5.23 -0.74
CA GLY A 255 29.68 -5.06 0.71
C GLY A 255 28.29 -4.57 1.09
N PHE A 256 27.42 -4.28 0.11
CA PHE A 256 26.00 -3.97 0.29
C PHE A 256 25.14 -5.12 -0.22
N ILE A 257 23.86 -5.09 0.13
CA ILE A 257 22.86 -6.00 -0.41
C ILE A 257 21.92 -5.21 -1.29
N THR A 258 21.92 -5.53 -2.57
CA THR A 258 20.91 -5.02 -3.51
C THR A 258 19.67 -5.89 -3.42
N HIS A 259 18.50 -5.28 -3.24
CA HIS A 259 17.23 -6.00 -3.10
C HIS A 259 16.05 -5.11 -3.47
N SER A 260 14.93 -5.72 -3.86
CA SER A 260 13.62 -5.04 -3.91
C SER A 260 13.05 -4.86 -2.50
N LEU A 261 12.04 -4.00 -2.36
CA LEU A 261 11.38 -3.73 -1.08
C LEU A 261 9.96 -4.31 -1.12
N HIS A 262 9.63 -5.13 -0.14
CA HIS A 262 8.31 -5.72 -0.02
C HIS A 262 7.81 -5.65 1.42
N THR A 263 6.53 -5.32 1.57
CA THR A 263 5.83 -5.42 2.86
C THR A 263 4.53 -6.19 2.64
N ALA A 264 4.45 -7.37 3.23
CA ALA A 264 3.31 -8.26 3.10
C ALA A 264 2.38 -8.15 4.31
N VAL A 265 1.07 -8.23 4.06
CA VAL A 265 0.04 -8.35 5.10
C VAL A 265 -0.70 -9.66 4.90
N LEU A 266 -0.69 -10.52 5.92
CA LEU A 266 -1.37 -11.81 5.94
C LEU A 266 -2.58 -11.75 6.87
N ASP A 267 -3.66 -12.42 6.48
CA ASP A 267 -4.83 -12.58 7.34
C ASP A 267 -4.64 -13.64 8.43
N ARG A 268 -5.66 -13.84 9.25
CA ARG A 268 -5.65 -14.81 10.37
C ARG A 268 -5.48 -16.26 9.91
N ASP A 269 -5.87 -16.56 8.67
CA ASP A 269 -5.64 -17.87 8.04
C ASP A 269 -4.24 -18.00 7.42
N GLY A 270 -3.41 -16.95 7.51
CA GLY A 270 -2.09 -16.83 6.89
C GLY A 270 -2.14 -16.79 5.37
N LYS A 271 -3.24 -16.31 4.81
CA LYS A 271 -3.33 -16.00 3.38
C LYS A 271 -2.76 -14.61 3.14
N LEU A 272 -2.05 -14.45 2.06
CA LEU A 272 -1.55 -13.15 1.62
C LEU A 272 -2.75 -12.26 1.24
N VAL A 273 -2.90 -11.14 1.91
CA VAL A 273 -3.91 -10.12 1.57
C VAL A 273 -3.32 -9.08 0.65
N ALA A 274 -2.11 -8.63 0.97
CA ALA A 274 -1.40 -7.60 0.23
C ALA A 274 0.09 -7.87 0.25
N ASN A 275 0.76 -7.55 -0.86
CA ASN A 275 2.21 -7.49 -0.97
C ASN A 275 2.55 -6.12 -1.57
N ILE A 276 2.86 -5.16 -0.70
CA ILE A 276 3.15 -3.78 -1.09
C ILE A 276 4.60 -3.73 -1.56
N GLU A 277 4.80 -3.35 -2.81
CA GLU A 277 6.12 -3.15 -3.39
C GLU A 277 6.61 -1.72 -3.14
N GLY A 278 7.90 -1.57 -2.85
CA GLY A 278 8.53 -0.28 -2.56
C GLY A 278 8.32 0.20 -1.12
N ASN A 279 8.57 1.49 -0.90
CA ASN A 279 8.52 2.14 0.42
C ASN A 279 7.78 3.49 0.41
N HIS A 280 6.99 3.76 -0.60
CA HIS A 280 6.31 5.04 -0.79
C HIS A 280 5.02 5.18 0.02
N PHE A 281 4.67 4.17 0.81
CA PHE A 281 3.54 4.23 1.73
C PHE A 281 3.92 4.83 3.09
N SER A 282 2.95 5.41 3.76
CA SER A 282 3.10 5.91 5.13
C SER A 282 2.72 4.84 6.16
N ALA A 283 3.14 5.04 7.42
CA ALA A 283 2.70 4.21 8.54
C ALA A 283 1.18 4.24 8.72
N GLN A 284 0.53 5.39 8.44
CA GLN A 284 -0.93 5.51 8.47
C GLN A 284 -1.57 4.58 7.45
N GLN A 285 -1.13 4.62 6.19
CA GLN A 285 -1.68 3.78 5.11
C GLN A 285 -1.51 2.28 5.40
N LEU A 286 -0.33 1.87 5.89
CA LEU A 286 -0.12 0.49 6.34
C LEU A 286 -1.03 0.14 7.51
N GLY A 287 -1.16 1.04 8.49
CA GLY A 287 -2.03 0.84 9.65
C GLY A 287 -3.50 0.74 9.28
N ASP A 288 -3.99 1.51 8.31
CA ASP A 288 -5.37 1.44 7.82
C ASP A 288 -5.65 0.09 7.15
N LEU A 289 -4.72 -0.38 6.29
CA LEU A 289 -4.80 -1.71 5.70
C LEU A 289 -4.82 -2.82 6.77
N VAL A 290 -3.93 -2.75 7.75
CA VAL A 290 -3.88 -3.70 8.88
C VAL A 290 -5.19 -3.68 9.67
N GLN A 291 -5.73 -2.50 9.96
CA GLN A 291 -7.01 -2.34 10.65
C GLN A 291 -8.15 -3.02 9.90
N THR A 292 -8.22 -2.79 8.59
CA THR A 292 -9.22 -3.41 7.71
C THR A 292 -9.11 -4.93 7.73
N VAL A 293 -7.89 -5.48 7.63
CA VAL A 293 -7.66 -6.94 7.67
C VAL A 293 -8.03 -7.52 9.04
N MET A 294 -7.69 -6.81 10.14
CA MET A 294 -8.06 -7.25 11.50
C MET A 294 -9.55 -7.23 11.76
N ASN A 295 -10.31 -6.37 11.09
CA ASN A 295 -11.75 -6.22 11.26
C ASN A 295 -12.57 -7.19 10.38
N ARG A 296 -11.95 -7.90 9.44
CA ARG A 296 -12.65 -8.94 8.68
C ARG A 296 -13.16 -10.01 9.63
N ALA A 297 -14.46 -10.34 9.50
CA ALA A 297 -15.04 -11.48 10.22
C ALA A 297 -14.30 -12.76 9.83
N GLN A 298 -14.10 -13.62 10.82
CA GLN A 298 -13.59 -14.98 10.61
C GLN A 298 -14.63 -15.86 9.91
#